data_66a87220024f71c204d1e86285b70d27
#
_entry.id   66a87220024f71c204d1e86285b70d27
#
_cell.length_a   1.000
_cell.length_b   1.000
_cell.length_c   1.000
_cell.angle_alpha   90.00
_cell.angle_beta   90.00
_cell.angle_gamma   90.00
#
_symmetry.space_group_name_H-M   'P 1'
#
loop_
_entity.id
_entity.type
_entity.pdbx_description
1 polymer ?
#
loop_
_entity_poly.entity_id
_entity_poly.type
_entity_poly.pdbx_seq_one_letter_code
_entity_poly.pdbx_strand_id
1 'polypeptide(L)'
;DEFVYGGEIYGIWTQWKSSYSLFICIFSALLLITTLIRSKTNIKKTMLGVLFSPLTLLTTILSGVTGFYLLSFLSGNVISWPGIDWPYRLLLIGSTTIGALIGTVISRKFVNQNEMVFGSWFFWLILTLTITILLPDAANIFILPLIFACILLFLATFLKEENRPIFLLLTLVVTLPLTLGLIFSLEQSQGYKLV
;
A
#
# COMPACT_ATOMS: atom_id res chain seq x y z
N ASP A 1 -26.03 -2.38 -11.81
CA ASP A 1 -25.01 -2.83 -10.83
C ASP A 1 -23.67 -2.85 -11.54
N GLU A 2 -22.85 -1.83 -11.30
CA GLU A 2 -21.50 -1.76 -11.86
C GLU A 2 -20.60 -2.74 -11.13
N PHE A 3 -19.89 -3.56 -11.89
CA PHE A 3 -18.86 -4.47 -11.36
C PHE A 3 -17.52 -3.78 -11.32
N VAL A 4 -16.83 -3.90 -10.20
CA VAL A 4 -15.44 -3.50 -10.06
C VAL A 4 -14.56 -4.67 -10.44
N TYR A 5 -13.68 -4.47 -11.43
CA TYR A 5 -12.75 -5.51 -11.89
C TYR A 5 -11.46 -5.42 -11.08
N GLY A 6 -11.16 -6.46 -10.32
CA GLY A 6 -9.97 -6.53 -9.47
C GLY A 6 -8.67 -6.86 -10.21
N GLY A 7 -8.74 -7.12 -11.50
CA GLY A 7 -7.60 -7.60 -12.28
C GLY A 7 -7.27 -9.08 -12.03
N GLU A 8 -6.27 -9.58 -12.73
CA GLU A 8 -5.77 -10.94 -12.61
C GLU A 8 -4.68 -11.00 -11.53
N ILE A 9 -4.94 -11.76 -10.48
CA ILE A 9 -3.97 -12.03 -9.44
C ILE A 9 -3.61 -13.51 -9.49
N TYR A 10 -2.40 -13.84 -9.91
CA TYR A 10 -1.90 -15.22 -10.04
C TYR A 10 -2.83 -16.13 -10.87
N GLY A 11 -3.37 -15.65 -11.99
CA GLY A 11 -4.28 -16.40 -12.85
C GLY A 11 -5.74 -16.40 -12.39
N ILE A 12 -6.07 -15.74 -11.29
CA ILE A 12 -7.43 -15.63 -10.77
C ILE A 12 -7.98 -14.24 -11.07
N TRP A 13 -9.02 -14.19 -11.88
CA TRP A 13 -9.76 -12.94 -12.10
C TRP A 13 -10.64 -12.65 -10.90
N THR A 14 -10.42 -11.49 -10.29
CA THR A 14 -11.25 -11.03 -9.19
C THR A 14 -12.21 -9.95 -9.69
N GLN A 15 -13.50 -10.18 -9.46
CA GLN A 15 -14.54 -9.19 -9.72
C GLN A 15 -15.56 -9.23 -8.60
N TRP A 16 -16.09 -8.08 -8.23
CA TRP A 16 -17.20 -7.99 -7.26
C TRP A 16 -18.08 -6.78 -7.56
N LYS A 17 -19.29 -6.77 -7.01
CA LYS A 17 -20.17 -5.63 -7.12
C LYS A 17 -19.59 -4.43 -6.37
N SER A 18 -19.67 -3.25 -6.93
CA SER A 18 -19.17 -2.00 -6.33
C SER A 18 -19.67 -1.80 -4.88
N SER A 19 -20.90 -2.17 -4.60
CA SER A 19 -21.47 -2.13 -3.24
C SER A 19 -20.68 -2.94 -2.21
N TYR A 20 -20.03 -4.05 -2.60
CA TYR A 20 -19.22 -4.85 -1.67
C TYR A 20 -17.93 -4.17 -1.27
N SER A 21 -17.41 -3.27 -2.09
CA SER A 21 -16.20 -2.49 -1.77
C SER A 21 -16.36 -1.71 -0.46
N LEU A 22 -17.51 -1.10 -0.27
CA LEU A 22 -17.81 -0.35 0.95
C LEU A 22 -17.97 -1.27 2.17
N PHE A 23 -18.60 -2.43 2.01
CA PHE A 23 -18.71 -3.45 3.07
C PHE A 23 -17.33 -3.96 3.48
N ILE A 24 -16.43 -4.22 2.53
CA ILE A 24 -15.06 -4.66 2.82
C ILE A 24 -14.30 -3.56 3.58
N CYS A 25 -14.46 -2.29 3.22
CA CYS A 25 -13.86 -1.18 3.95
C CYS A 25 -14.37 -1.09 5.40
N ILE A 26 -15.68 -1.21 5.61
CA ILE A 26 -16.28 -1.21 6.95
C ILE A 26 -15.77 -2.39 7.77
N PHE A 27 -15.73 -3.59 7.18
CA PHE A 27 -15.20 -4.77 7.85
C PHE A 27 -13.72 -4.61 8.21
N SER A 28 -12.92 -4.05 7.31
CA SER A 28 -11.51 -3.75 7.55
C SER A 28 -11.33 -2.73 8.69
N ALA A 29 -12.20 -1.71 8.75
CA ALA A 29 -12.21 -0.74 9.85
C ALA A 29 -12.48 -1.41 11.20
N LEU A 30 -13.48 -2.29 11.27
CA LEU A 30 -13.79 -3.05 12.48
C LEU A 30 -12.64 -3.95 12.91
N LEU A 31 -11.99 -4.64 11.97
CA LEU A 31 -10.80 -5.44 12.25
C LEU A 31 -9.66 -4.58 12.80
N LEU A 32 -9.36 -3.44 12.19
CA LEU A 32 -8.30 -2.54 12.66
C LEU A 32 -8.57 -2.00 14.06
N ILE A 33 -9.81 -1.57 14.34
CA ILE A 33 -10.22 -1.06 15.66
C ILE A 33 -10.08 -2.18 16.71
N THR A 34 -10.59 -3.36 16.39
CA THR A 34 -10.50 -4.52 17.30
C THR A 34 -9.04 -4.88 17.57
N THR A 35 -8.22 -4.87 16.55
CA THR A 35 -6.78 -5.16 16.65
C THR A 35 -6.07 -4.11 17.50
N LEU A 36 -6.39 -2.83 17.32
CA LEU A 36 -5.84 -1.72 18.09
C LEU A 36 -6.16 -1.86 19.58
N ILE A 37 -7.42 -2.19 19.91
CA ILE A 37 -7.87 -2.39 21.30
C ILE A 37 -7.13 -3.58 21.92
N ARG A 38 -7.04 -4.72 21.21
CA ARG A 38 -6.36 -5.93 21.70
C ARG A 38 -4.85 -5.75 21.88
N SER A 39 -4.22 -4.98 21.00
CA SER A 39 -2.77 -4.72 21.07
C SER A 39 -2.39 -3.73 22.17
N LYS A 40 -3.36 -3.12 22.86
CA LYS A 40 -3.15 -2.08 23.90
C LYS A 40 -2.27 -0.92 23.40
N THR A 41 -2.32 -0.63 22.13
CA THR A 41 -1.52 0.41 21.50
C THR A 41 -2.08 1.81 21.87
N ASN A 42 -1.22 2.80 22.02
CA ASN A 42 -1.64 4.15 22.40
C ASN A 42 -2.36 4.85 21.23
N ILE A 43 -3.66 5.09 21.40
CA ILE A 43 -4.53 5.69 20.38
C ILE A 43 -4.01 7.07 19.95
N LYS A 44 -3.56 7.93 20.88
CA LYS A 44 -3.05 9.27 20.54
C LYS A 44 -1.81 9.20 19.66
N LYS A 45 -0.88 8.29 19.98
CA LYS A 45 0.31 8.07 19.17
C LYS A 45 -0.02 7.40 17.82
N THR A 46 -1.04 6.53 17.77
CA THR A 46 -1.54 5.96 16.52
C THR A 46 -2.10 7.05 15.61
N MET A 47 -2.85 8.02 16.16
CA MET A 47 -3.33 9.18 15.38
C MET A 47 -2.18 10.04 14.84
N LEU A 48 -1.09 10.21 15.60
CA LEU A 48 0.14 10.82 15.07
C LEU A 48 0.72 9.97 13.93
N GLY A 49 0.71 8.65 14.05
CA GLY A 49 1.12 7.74 12.99
C GLY A 49 0.31 7.92 11.71
N VAL A 50 -1.01 8.16 11.81
CA VAL A 50 -1.86 8.49 10.65
C VAL A 50 -1.39 9.78 9.97
N LEU A 51 -1.01 10.80 10.74
CA LEU A 51 -0.52 12.08 10.20
C LEU A 51 0.88 11.96 9.56
N PHE A 52 1.73 11.09 10.07
CA PHE A 52 3.06 10.84 9.49
C PHE A 52 3.05 9.90 8.27
N SER A 53 1.99 9.16 8.06
CA SER A 53 1.88 8.25 6.90
C SER A 53 1.88 8.98 5.55
N PRO A 54 1.18 10.11 5.37
CA PRO A 54 1.30 10.93 4.17
C PRO A 54 2.73 11.45 3.93
N LEU A 55 3.47 11.77 5.00
CA LEU A 55 4.86 12.19 4.89
C LEU A 55 5.74 11.05 4.34
N THR A 56 5.55 9.84 4.84
CA THR A 56 6.26 8.66 4.32
C THR A 56 5.91 8.39 2.86
N LEU A 57 4.64 8.52 2.50
CA LEU A 57 4.19 8.39 1.11
C LEU A 57 4.81 9.48 0.23
N LEU A 58 4.82 10.73 0.68
CA LEU A 58 5.41 11.85 -0.04
C LEU A 58 6.91 11.64 -0.29
N THR A 59 7.67 11.26 0.74
CA THR A 59 9.10 10.97 0.59
C THR A 59 9.35 9.81 -0.38
N THR A 60 8.49 8.79 -0.37
CA THR A 60 8.54 7.65 -1.30
C THR A 60 8.34 8.11 -2.75
N ILE A 61 7.31 8.91 -3.01
CA ILE A 61 7.00 9.45 -4.34
C ILE A 61 8.13 10.37 -4.81
N LEU A 62 8.57 11.32 -3.99
CA LEU A 62 9.65 12.25 -4.35
C LEU A 62 10.94 11.52 -4.68
N SER A 63 11.30 10.51 -3.90
CA SER A 63 12.49 9.70 -4.15
C SER A 63 12.36 8.88 -5.44
N GLY A 64 11.17 8.32 -5.72
CA GLY A 64 10.89 7.62 -6.97
C GLY A 64 11.01 8.55 -8.20
N VAL A 65 10.40 9.73 -8.12
CA VAL A 65 10.49 10.76 -9.17
C VAL A 65 11.93 11.21 -9.38
N THR A 66 12.67 11.45 -8.29
CA THR A 66 14.10 11.81 -8.37
C THR A 66 14.92 10.69 -9.03
N GLY A 67 14.67 9.44 -8.66
CA GLY A 67 15.31 8.28 -9.28
C GLY A 67 15.01 8.19 -10.78
N PHE A 68 13.77 8.43 -11.17
CA PHE A 68 13.36 8.45 -12.58
C PHE A 68 14.10 9.54 -13.39
N TYR A 69 14.14 10.77 -12.89
CA TYR A 69 14.86 11.85 -13.57
C TYR A 69 16.39 11.63 -13.61
N LEU A 70 16.96 11.07 -12.54
CA LEU A 70 18.37 10.72 -12.52
C LEU A 70 18.70 9.70 -13.61
N LEU A 71 17.87 8.69 -13.78
CA LEU A 71 18.02 7.68 -14.82
C LEU A 71 17.89 8.27 -16.22
N SER A 72 16.90 9.11 -16.45
CA SER A 72 16.72 9.82 -17.72
C SER A 72 17.94 10.65 -18.06
N PHE A 73 18.51 11.35 -17.10
CA PHE A 73 19.73 12.13 -17.25
C PHE A 73 20.96 11.26 -17.57
N LEU A 74 21.16 10.16 -16.84
CA LEU A 74 22.30 9.26 -17.03
C LEU A 74 22.21 8.46 -18.33
N SER A 75 21.02 8.13 -18.81
CA SER A 75 20.83 7.41 -20.08
C SER A 75 20.94 8.31 -21.32
N GLY A 76 20.94 9.62 -21.14
CA GLY A 76 20.94 10.59 -22.25
C GLY A 76 19.65 10.58 -23.10
N ASN A 77 18.67 9.78 -22.75
CA ASN A 77 17.40 9.63 -23.45
C ASN A 77 16.25 10.00 -22.53
N VAL A 78 15.25 10.69 -23.10
CA VAL A 78 13.95 10.81 -22.42
C VAL A 78 13.33 9.42 -22.43
N ILE A 79 13.28 8.80 -21.26
CA ILE A 79 12.66 7.48 -21.10
C ILE A 79 11.17 7.68 -21.34
N SER A 80 10.68 7.25 -22.51
CA SER A 80 9.26 7.21 -22.77
C SER A 80 8.66 6.05 -21.98
N TRP A 81 7.68 6.34 -21.17
CA TRP A 81 6.79 5.33 -20.59
C TRP A 81 6.00 4.67 -21.72
N PRO A 82 5.83 3.40 -21.91
CA PRO A 82 6.10 2.16 -21.20
C PRO A 82 7.11 1.29 -21.98
N GLY A 83 7.80 0.45 -21.34
CA GLY A 83 8.80 -0.43 -21.94
C GLY A 83 10.09 -0.39 -21.13
N ILE A 84 9.92 -0.04 -19.85
CA ILE A 84 11.03 0.07 -18.92
C ILE A 84 11.65 -1.32 -18.71
N ASP A 85 12.87 -1.47 -19.20
CA ASP A 85 13.67 -2.68 -18.98
C ASP A 85 13.92 -2.95 -17.49
N TRP A 86 14.18 -4.21 -17.16
CA TRP A 86 14.42 -4.66 -15.78
C TRP A 86 15.36 -3.77 -14.94
N PRO A 87 16.49 -3.25 -15.44
CA PRO A 87 17.35 -2.37 -14.68
C PRO A 87 16.66 -1.10 -14.19
N TYR A 88 15.81 -0.52 -15.01
CA TYR A 88 15.06 0.69 -14.65
C TYR A 88 14.01 0.42 -13.57
N ARG A 89 13.34 -0.74 -13.63
CA ARG A 89 12.39 -1.16 -12.58
C ARG A 89 13.10 -1.35 -11.24
N LEU A 90 14.28 -1.98 -11.24
CA LEU A 90 15.07 -2.18 -10.02
C LEU A 90 15.50 -0.85 -9.40
N LEU A 91 15.93 0.11 -10.21
CA LEU A 91 16.31 1.43 -9.74
C LEU A 91 15.11 2.23 -9.21
N LEU A 92 13.95 2.11 -9.84
CA LEU A 92 12.73 2.73 -9.36
C LEU A 92 12.30 2.12 -8.01
N ILE A 93 12.33 0.80 -7.89
CA ILE A 93 12.05 0.10 -6.63
C ILE A 93 13.08 0.51 -5.56
N GLY A 94 14.35 0.57 -5.90
CA GLY A 94 15.43 0.99 -4.99
C GLY A 94 15.21 2.43 -4.50
N SER A 95 14.96 3.37 -5.39
CA SER A 95 14.74 4.78 -5.05
C SER A 95 13.49 4.97 -4.19
N THR A 96 12.37 4.33 -4.53
CA THR A 96 11.14 4.39 -3.73
C THR A 96 11.34 3.76 -2.34
N THR A 97 12.10 2.66 -2.26
CA THR A 97 12.45 2.03 -0.97
C THR A 97 13.27 2.97 -0.09
N ILE A 98 14.27 3.67 -0.66
CA ILE A 98 15.06 4.67 0.07
C ILE A 98 14.15 5.78 0.60
N GLY A 99 13.24 6.31 -0.23
CA GLY A 99 12.26 7.32 0.19
C GLY A 99 11.38 6.85 1.34
N ALA A 100 10.88 5.61 1.26
CA ALA A 100 10.09 5.01 2.33
C ALA A 100 10.89 4.86 3.64
N LEU A 101 12.16 4.45 3.55
CA LEU A 101 13.05 4.37 4.71
C LEU A 101 13.30 5.73 5.34
N ILE A 102 13.57 6.76 4.55
CA ILE A 102 13.74 8.14 5.03
C ILE A 102 12.50 8.60 5.79
N GLY A 103 11.32 8.48 5.19
CA GLY A 103 10.05 8.84 5.82
C GLY A 103 9.81 8.07 7.12
N THR A 104 10.11 6.77 7.11
CA THR A 104 10.02 5.91 8.29
C THR A 104 10.96 6.36 9.41
N VAL A 105 12.22 6.64 9.11
CA VAL A 105 13.21 7.10 10.10
C VAL A 105 12.81 8.43 10.72
N ILE A 106 12.27 9.36 9.93
CA ILE A 106 11.76 10.64 10.44
C ILE A 106 10.57 10.38 11.38
N SER A 107 9.62 9.58 10.96
CA SER A 107 8.39 9.28 11.73
C SER A 107 8.70 8.56 13.05
N ARG A 108 9.69 7.68 13.08
CA ARG A 108 10.10 6.92 14.29
C ARG A 108 10.66 7.79 15.40
N LYS A 109 11.03 9.05 15.14
CA LYS A 109 11.40 10.01 16.20
C LYS A 109 10.22 10.43 17.07
N PHE A 110 8.99 10.30 16.55
CA PHE A 110 7.78 10.80 17.20
C PHE A 110 6.83 9.68 17.61
N VAL A 111 6.90 8.54 16.92
CA VAL A 111 5.94 7.42 17.03
C VAL A 111 6.70 6.10 17.08
N ASN A 112 6.29 5.19 17.96
CA ASN A 112 6.86 3.85 18.02
C ASN A 112 6.43 3.01 16.81
N GLN A 113 7.12 1.90 16.58
CA GLN A 113 6.87 1.03 15.43
C GLN A 113 5.42 0.52 15.35
N ASN A 114 4.86 0.08 16.48
CA ASN A 114 3.49 -0.45 16.49
C ASN A 114 2.47 0.63 16.14
N GLU A 115 2.55 1.80 16.77
CA GLU A 115 1.65 2.92 16.50
C GLU A 115 1.80 3.42 15.07
N MET A 116 3.02 3.38 14.51
CA MET A 116 3.27 3.73 13.11
C MET A 116 2.62 2.74 12.14
N VAL A 117 2.74 1.42 12.38
CA VAL A 117 2.10 0.40 11.55
C VAL A 117 0.58 0.57 11.56
N PHE A 118 -0.03 0.70 12.75
CA PHE A 118 -1.47 0.93 12.84
C PHE A 118 -1.88 2.26 12.18
N GLY A 119 -1.12 3.33 12.42
CA GLY A 119 -1.36 4.63 11.80
C GLY A 119 -1.34 4.55 10.27
N SER A 120 -0.38 3.84 9.70
CA SER A 120 -0.27 3.66 8.25
C SER A 120 -1.46 2.89 7.66
N TRP A 121 -1.96 1.85 8.35
CA TRP A 121 -3.13 1.11 7.87
C TRP A 121 -4.44 1.88 8.08
N PHE A 122 -4.58 2.70 9.11
CA PHE A 122 -5.69 3.65 9.23
C PHE A 122 -5.66 4.71 8.14
N PHE A 123 -4.49 5.26 7.82
CA PHE A 123 -4.34 6.17 6.69
C PHE A 123 -4.72 5.49 5.37
N TRP A 124 -4.24 4.24 5.14
CA TRP A 124 -4.59 3.46 3.96
C TRP A 124 -6.10 3.19 3.88
N LEU A 125 -6.75 2.90 5.00
CA LEU A 125 -8.21 2.74 5.09
C LEU A 125 -8.94 4.02 4.67
N ILE A 126 -8.52 5.19 5.18
CA ILE A 126 -9.10 6.49 4.82
C ILE A 126 -8.93 6.74 3.32
N LEU A 127 -7.73 6.49 2.79
CA LEU A 127 -7.43 6.61 1.37
C LEU A 127 -8.30 5.68 0.53
N THR A 128 -8.42 4.41 0.93
CA THR A 128 -9.26 3.42 0.27
C THR A 128 -10.72 3.83 0.26
N LEU A 129 -11.28 4.28 1.38
CA LEU A 129 -12.64 4.79 1.48
C LEU A 129 -12.87 5.98 0.53
N THR A 130 -11.93 6.92 0.52
CA THR A 130 -12.00 8.10 -0.36
C THR A 130 -12.02 7.68 -1.84
N ILE A 131 -11.14 6.77 -2.22
CA ILE A 131 -11.06 6.27 -3.60
C ILE A 131 -12.29 5.44 -3.96
N THR A 132 -12.80 4.62 -3.05
CA THR A 132 -14.04 3.83 -3.27
C THR A 132 -15.24 4.72 -3.57
N ILE A 133 -15.30 5.91 -2.96
CA ILE A 133 -16.40 6.86 -3.16
C ILE A 133 -16.19 7.68 -4.44
N LEU A 134 -14.97 8.15 -4.69
CA LEU A 134 -14.67 9.08 -5.79
C LEU A 134 -14.36 8.37 -7.12
N LEU A 135 -13.72 7.20 -7.06
CA LEU A 135 -13.20 6.44 -8.20
C LEU A 135 -13.40 4.93 -7.96
N PRO A 136 -14.66 4.44 -8.02
CA PRO A 136 -14.97 3.04 -7.68
C PRO A 136 -14.15 2.02 -8.46
N ASP A 137 -13.86 2.31 -9.73
CA ASP A 137 -13.10 1.40 -10.62
C ASP A 137 -11.64 1.20 -10.19
N ALA A 138 -11.05 2.19 -9.51
CA ALA A 138 -9.69 2.11 -8.99
C ALA A 138 -9.62 1.53 -7.56
N ALA A 139 -10.75 1.29 -6.92
CA ALA A 139 -10.83 0.91 -5.52
C ALA A 139 -10.14 -0.44 -5.20
N ASN A 140 -10.15 -1.38 -6.15
CA ASN A 140 -9.57 -2.73 -5.99
C ASN A 140 -8.10 -2.70 -5.65
N ILE A 141 -7.33 -1.76 -6.22
CA ILE A 141 -5.89 -1.62 -5.97
C ILE A 141 -5.63 -1.41 -4.49
N PHE A 142 -6.54 -0.74 -3.81
CA PHE A 142 -6.41 -0.36 -2.40
C PHE A 142 -7.11 -1.32 -1.45
N ILE A 143 -8.24 -1.91 -1.88
CA ILE A 143 -9.09 -2.78 -1.05
C ILE A 143 -8.39 -4.11 -0.76
N LEU A 144 -7.81 -4.74 -1.76
CA LEU A 144 -7.19 -6.06 -1.58
C LEU A 144 -6.01 -6.02 -0.60
N PRO A 145 -5.01 -5.13 -0.76
CA PRO A 145 -3.96 -4.99 0.24
C PRO A 145 -4.49 -4.66 1.63
N LEU A 146 -5.52 -3.81 1.73
CA LEU A 146 -6.12 -3.41 2.99
C LEU A 146 -6.71 -4.59 3.75
N ILE A 147 -7.59 -5.37 3.12
CA ILE A 147 -8.27 -6.49 3.80
C ILE A 147 -7.28 -7.57 4.24
N PHE A 148 -6.31 -7.92 3.38
CA PHE A 148 -5.29 -8.90 3.74
C PHE A 148 -4.43 -8.40 4.91
N ALA A 149 -4.01 -7.14 4.90
CA ALA A 149 -3.25 -6.56 6.00
C ALA A 149 -4.06 -6.54 7.31
N CYS A 150 -5.33 -6.17 7.25
CA CYS A 150 -6.21 -6.15 8.43
C CYS A 150 -6.38 -7.54 9.03
N ILE A 151 -6.59 -8.57 8.20
CA ILE A 151 -6.68 -9.97 8.65
C ILE A 151 -5.37 -10.41 9.31
N LEU A 152 -4.23 -10.16 8.66
CA LEU A 152 -2.92 -10.55 9.19
C LEU A 152 -2.60 -9.83 10.50
N LEU A 153 -2.88 -8.52 10.59
CA LEU A 153 -2.71 -7.76 11.83
C LEU A 153 -3.60 -8.29 12.95
N PHE A 154 -4.84 -8.64 12.63
CA PHE A 154 -5.75 -9.24 13.61
C PHE A 154 -5.23 -10.60 14.08
N LEU A 155 -4.81 -11.47 13.17
CA LEU A 155 -4.22 -12.77 13.52
C LEU A 155 -2.94 -12.61 14.35
N ALA A 156 -2.13 -11.59 14.09
CA ALA A 156 -0.93 -11.29 14.88
C ALA A 156 -1.23 -11.02 16.36
N THR A 157 -2.45 -10.59 16.72
CA THR A 157 -2.82 -10.37 18.12
C THR A 157 -2.97 -11.66 18.93
N PHE A 158 -3.11 -12.80 18.27
CA PHE A 158 -3.19 -14.12 18.93
C PHE A 158 -1.82 -14.78 19.12
N LEU A 159 -0.77 -14.20 18.50
CA LEU A 159 0.57 -14.73 18.63
C LEU A 159 1.28 -14.21 19.87
N LYS A 160 2.24 -14.98 20.36
CA LYS A 160 3.17 -14.55 21.42
C LYS A 160 3.94 -13.31 20.93
N GLU A 161 4.32 -12.44 21.87
CA GLU A 161 5.03 -11.19 21.54
C GLU A 161 6.30 -11.40 20.72
N GLU A 162 7.00 -12.50 20.96
CA GLU A 162 8.22 -12.88 20.23
C GLU A 162 7.98 -13.10 18.73
N ASN A 163 6.81 -13.56 18.32
CA ASN A 163 6.46 -13.88 16.93
C ASN A 163 5.76 -12.72 16.21
N ARG A 164 5.34 -11.66 16.90
CA ARG A 164 4.69 -10.49 16.29
C ARG A 164 5.50 -9.82 15.21
N PRO A 165 6.83 -9.59 15.36
CA PRO A 165 7.63 -8.97 14.30
C PRO A 165 7.63 -9.76 12.99
N ILE A 166 7.63 -11.10 13.08
CA ILE A 166 7.56 -11.98 11.91
C ILE A 166 6.24 -11.80 11.17
N PHE A 167 5.13 -11.67 11.90
CA PHE A 167 3.81 -11.47 11.31
C PHE A 167 3.64 -10.07 10.68
N LEU A 168 4.26 -9.05 11.27
CA LEU A 168 4.32 -7.71 10.67
C LEU A 168 5.12 -7.73 9.37
N LEU A 169 6.21 -8.48 9.33
CA LEU A 169 7.00 -8.71 8.12
C LEU A 169 6.18 -9.47 7.06
N LEU A 170 5.44 -10.51 7.45
CA LEU A 170 4.54 -11.25 6.57
C LEU A 170 3.45 -10.34 5.98
N THR A 171 2.91 -9.41 6.76
CA THR A 171 1.95 -8.41 6.25
C THR A 171 2.54 -7.62 5.09
N LEU A 172 3.80 -7.21 5.21
CA LEU A 172 4.53 -6.50 4.17
C LEU A 172 4.80 -7.39 2.96
N VAL A 173 5.25 -8.62 3.18
CA VAL A 173 5.55 -9.61 2.13
C VAL A 173 4.30 -10.00 1.33
N VAL A 174 3.13 -10.05 1.95
CA VAL A 174 1.87 -10.39 1.26
C VAL A 174 1.29 -9.18 0.52
N THR A 175 1.33 -7.99 1.14
CA THR A 175 0.73 -6.79 0.53
C THR A 175 1.56 -6.24 -0.63
N LEU A 176 2.88 -6.37 -0.58
CA LEU A 176 3.78 -5.83 -1.60
C LEU A 176 3.59 -6.50 -2.99
N PRO A 177 3.55 -7.85 -3.13
CA PRO A 177 3.24 -8.49 -4.40
C PRO A 177 1.86 -8.17 -4.93
N LEU A 178 0.84 -8.07 -4.06
CA LEU A 178 -0.51 -7.68 -4.45
C LEU A 178 -0.52 -6.27 -5.05
N THR A 179 0.14 -5.31 -4.40
CA THR A 179 0.21 -3.92 -4.88
C THR A 179 1.00 -3.83 -6.19
N LEU A 180 2.13 -4.51 -6.28
CA LEU A 180 2.95 -4.54 -7.49
C LEU A 180 2.23 -5.23 -8.65
N GLY A 181 1.56 -6.37 -8.40
CA GLY A 181 0.79 -7.07 -9.41
C GLY A 181 -0.32 -6.20 -10.02
N LEU A 182 -1.02 -5.43 -9.18
CA LEU A 182 -2.05 -4.49 -9.61
C LEU A 182 -1.47 -3.31 -10.41
N ILE A 183 -0.32 -2.76 -10.00
CA ILE A 183 0.37 -1.71 -10.75
C ILE A 183 0.82 -2.23 -12.11
N PHE A 184 1.39 -3.42 -12.20
CA PHE A 184 1.81 -4.01 -13.47
C PHE A 184 0.63 -4.32 -14.40
N SER A 185 -0.51 -4.76 -13.85
CA SER A 185 -1.72 -4.98 -14.67
C SER A 185 -2.28 -3.67 -15.24
N LEU A 186 -2.17 -2.56 -14.52
CA LEU A 186 -2.52 -1.23 -15.01
C LEU A 186 -1.56 -0.75 -16.12
N GLU A 187 -0.25 -0.97 -15.96
CA GLU A 187 0.73 -0.67 -17.01
C GLU A 187 0.39 -1.42 -18.31
N GLN A 188 0.09 -2.70 -18.21
CA GLN A 188 -0.27 -3.51 -19.37
C GLN A 188 -1.56 -3.02 -20.03
N SER A 189 -2.57 -2.65 -19.24
CA SER A 189 -3.86 -2.17 -19.78
C SER A 189 -3.74 -0.82 -20.52
N GLN A 190 -2.80 0.03 -20.11
CA GLN A 190 -2.54 1.30 -20.79
C GLN A 190 -1.64 1.15 -22.01
N GLY A 191 -0.72 0.20 -22.04
CA GLY A 191 0.13 -0.09 -23.18
C GLY A 191 -0.63 -0.54 -24.44
N TYR A 192 -1.76 -1.20 -24.28
CA TYR A 192 -2.63 -1.62 -25.39
C TYR A 192 -3.46 -0.48 -26.00
N LYS A 193 -3.52 0.70 -25.39
CA LYS A 193 -4.27 1.86 -25.91
C LYS A 193 -3.41 2.82 -26.73
N LEU A 194 -2.11 2.58 -26.83
CA LEU A 194 -1.14 3.45 -27.53
C LEU A 194 -0.56 2.81 -28.80
N VAL A 195 -1.09 1.70 -29.27
CA VAL A 195 -0.87 1.08 -30.57
C VAL A 195 -2.20 1.17 -31.40
#